data_9f37ef433e62c6f6e6540ec9bbdacc49
#
_entry.id   9f37ef433e62c6f6e6540ec9bbdacc49
#
_cell.length_a   1.000
_cell.length_b   1.000
_cell.length_c   1.000
_cell.angle_alpha   90.00
_cell.angle_beta   90.00
_cell.angle_gamma   90.00
#
_symmetry.space_group_name_H-M   'P 1'
#
loop_
_entity.id
_entity.type
_entity.pdbx_description
1 polymer ?
#
loop_
_entity_poly.entity_id
_entity_poly.type
_entity_poly.pdbx_seq_one_letter_code
_entity_poly.pdbx_strand_id
1 'polypeptide(L)'
;MGSQEQRALDSLYAIDNVLTIDITMPPTDWDAVRTEQPAGGVCNFEWTGGSRYTWREATSVELSGTKFPVRTALPRVGIKKKSFCGSISSGKPCLHLDFAKFSDANKDPVRKLIGSRYLTLNNSVQDLSYLRQLLGYKLFELAGLPFSRGNYAQVRVNGVPIGQGEAGVDSPGVFVNVEPVMPRYVERNFGHLNGNLYELEHEDDFIAERFPFIGVESLSKFDDKADLRFAIDHIGAHGLAGASEVFDLDQFVKIYAMEFFLKHWDGYSRNTNNTYVYNDVDAVAQPGVDDIDFKLIPWGLDQTFQPARHFRLDTAGLLARLVRDDAGRRAQVVGQIRAYRESVFGFQTQQEVLKPFLDGMGTLLAGFGVPDVPTQLTAVRKQLRLAASAGYLCGGLPGSAGAYVRDDVTNECLHASRSEVIPATAEEPGGAEVVHRLRPANVDDTDLWCFAPLGAGQSVGSKASGQPLHATTTTSGQGHPLLCTRAADNAAQAEEFSVTPVDPVGDDFGFSGWFTLTSIRTGLGAAFGTDPTATGKPRVHQDANPSKLYFS
;
A
#
# COMPACT_ATOMS: atom_id res chain seq x y z
N MET A 1 10.04 9.78 29.11
CA MET A 1 9.49 8.40 29.24
C MET A 1 7.99 8.50 28.97
N GLY A 2 7.45 7.72 28.03
CA GLY A 2 6.03 7.75 27.70
C GLY A 2 5.14 7.37 28.90
N SER A 3 3.89 7.82 28.89
CA SER A 3 2.91 7.45 29.91
C SER A 3 2.74 5.92 30.00
N GLN A 4 2.19 5.42 31.10
CA GLN A 4 1.90 3.97 31.22
C GLN A 4 0.97 3.49 30.10
N GLU A 5 -0.05 4.29 29.78
CA GLU A 5 -0.98 4.00 28.70
C GLU A 5 -0.27 3.93 27.33
N GLN A 6 0.70 4.83 27.07
CA GLN A 6 1.46 4.80 25.82
C GLN A 6 2.28 3.51 25.70
N ARG A 7 2.96 3.09 26.75
CA ARG A 7 3.70 1.80 26.74
C ARG A 7 2.76 0.59 26.56
N ALA A 8 1.57 0.65 27.14
CA ALA A 8 0.57 -0.39 26.96
C ALA A 8 0.06 -0.44 25.50
N LEU A 9 -0.17 0.71 24.86
CA LEU A 9 -0.49 0.82 23.44
C LEU A 9 0.63 0.30 22.54
N ASP A 10 1.88 0.64 22.85
CA ASP A 10 3.05 0.15 22.09
C ASP A 10 3.16 -1.38 22.19
N SER A 11 2.85 -1.95 23.37
CA SER A 11 2.78 -3.40 23.55
C SER A 11 1.58 -4.02 22.84
N LEU A 12 0.41 -3.37 22.89
CA LEU A 12 -0.81 -3.84 22.22
C LEU A 12 -0.61 -4.00 20.73
N TYR A 13 -0.06 -2.97 20.06
CA TYR A 13 0.09 -2.93 18.61
C TYR A 13 1.47 -3.36 18.10
N ALA A 14 2.33 -3.91 18.96
CA ALA A 14 3.57 -4.52 18.48
C ALA A 14 3.26 -5.65 17.51
N ILE A 15 3.91 -5.67 16.34
CA ILE A 15 3.61 -6.63 15.28
C ILE A 15 3.81 -8.09 15.71
N ASP A 16 4.70 -8.34 16.66
CA ASP A 16 4.98 -9.64 17.26
C ASP A 16 4.10 -9.94 18.51
N ASN A 17 3.15 -9.07 18.83
CA ASN A 17 2.17 -9.31 19.89
C ASN A 17 0.97 -10.07 19.30
N VAL A 18 0.91 -11.36 19.55
CA VAL A 18 -0.23 -12.21 19.16
C VAL A 18 -1.33 -12.05 20.20
N LEU A 19 -2.44 -11.42 19.79
CA LEU A 19 -3.60 -11.25 20.64
C LEU A 19 -4.50 -12.48 20.63
N THR A 20 -5.03 -12.83 21.81
CA THR A 20 -6.15 -13.77 21.96
C THR A 20 -7.31 -13.04 22.61
N ILE A 21 -8.47 -13.09 21.97
CA ILE A 21 -9.71 -12.42 22.41
C ILE A 21 -10.80 -13.47 22.50
N ASP A 22 -11.21 -13.83 23.71
CA ASP A 22 -12.29 -14.78 23.96
C ASP A 22 -13.54 -14.04 24.45
N ILE A 23 -14.58 -13.99 23.63
CA ILE A 23 -15.85 -13.31 23.88
C ILE A 23 -16.85 -14.34 24.38
N THR A 24 -17.45 -14.09 25.55
CA THR A 24 -18.60 -14.86 26.06
C THR A 24 -19.83 -13.99 26.01
N MET A 25 -20.87 -14.41 25.29
CA MET A 25 -22.15 -13.70 25.18
C MET A 25 -23.30 -14.66 24.86
N PRO A 26 -24.57 -14.28 25.12
CA PRO A 26 -25.71 -15.09 24.72
C PRO A 26 -25.65 -15.41 23.22
N PRO A 27 -25.90 -16.67 22.80
CA PRO A 27 -25.88 -17.03 21.37
C PRO A 27 -26.84 -16.20 20.51
N THR A 28 -27.99 -15.84 21.02
CA THR A 28 -28.98 -14.97 20.33
C THR A 28 -28.44 -13.56 20.09
N ASP A 29 -27.64 -13.01 21.03
CA ASP A 29 -27.04 -11.70 20.87
C ASP A 29 -25.86 -11.73 19.89
N TRP A 30 -25.09 -12.83 19.90
CA TRP A 30 -24.05 -13.04 18.87
C TRP A 30 -24.67 -13.16 17.47
N ASP A 31 -25.74 -13.95 17.30
CA ASP A 31 -26.44 -14.05 16.04
C ASP A 31 -26.97 -12.70 15.58
N ALA A 32 -27.50 -11.90 16.49
CA ALA A 32 -27.93 -10.55 16.18
C ALA A 32 -26.78 -9.63 15.75
N VAL A 33 -25.60 -9.67 16.41
CA VAL A 33 -24.41 -8.90 15.99
C VAL A 33 -23.97 -9.29 14.57
N ARG A 34 -23.78 -10.60 14.31
CA ARG A 34 -23.19 -11.06 13.05
C ARG A 34 -24.11 -10.88 11.84
N THR A 35 -25.44 -10.96 12.03
CA THR A 35 -26.43 -10.87 10.95
C THR A 35 -27.01 -9.48 10.74
N GLU A 36 -26.82 -8.55 11.68
CA GLU A 36 -27.32 -7.18 11.56
C GLU A 36 -26.86 -6.53 10.25
N GLN A 37 -27.80 -5.87 9.57
CA GLN A 37 -27.51 -5.04 8.40
C GLN A 37 -27.31 -3.58 8.83
N PRO A 38 -26.51 -2.79 8.10
CA PRO A 38 -26.27 -1.40 8.48
C PRO A 38 -27.56 -0.58 8.40
N ALA A 39 -27.81 0.22 9.42
CA ALA A 39 -28.90 1.20 9.38
C ALA A 39 -28.71 2.13 8.17
N GLY A 40 -29.82 2.51 7.54
CA GLY A 40 -29.81 3.27 6.30
C GLY A 40 -29.57 2.43 5.04
N GLY A 41 -29.15 1.17 5.16
CA GLY A 41 -28.92 0.26 4.03
C GLY A 41 -27.44 0.04 3.70
N VAL A 42 -27.20 -1.03 2.93
CA VAL A 42 -25.84 -1.40 2.47
C VAL A 42 -25.36 -0.37 1.45
N CYS A 43 -24.11 0.11 1.63
CA CYS A 43 -23.50 1.12 0.76
C CYS A 43 -24.31 2.43 0.61
N ASN A 44 -25.06 2.82 1.63
CA ASN A 44 -25.70 4.12 1.64
C ASN A 44 -24.74 5.17 2.23
N PHE A 45 -24.12 6.00 1.39
CA PHE A 45 -23.15 7.03 1.74
C PHE A 45 -23.80 8.39 2.15
N GLU A 46 -25.13 8.45 2.18
CA GLU A 46 -25.88 9.64 2.60
C GLU A 46 -26.58 9.45 3.97
N TRP A 47 -26.11 8.47 4.76
CA TRP A 47 -26.67 8.21 6.06
C TRP A 47 -26.16 9.20 7.11
N THR A 48 -27.06 9.97 7.70
CA THR A 48 -26.77 10.95 8.79
C THR A 48 -27.37 10.55 10.13
N GLY A 49 -27.94 9.35 10.22
CA GLY A 49 -28.72 8.89 11.40
C GLY A 49 -27.86 8.35 12.57
N GLY A 50 -26.55 8.59 12.61
CA GLY A 50 -25.67 8.11 13.67
C GLY A 50 -25.16 6.69 13.44
N SER A 51 -24.93 5.92 14.50
CA SER A 51 -24.31 4.58 14.41
C SER A 51 -25.09 3.63 13.50
N ARG A 52 -24.41 3.04 12.54
CA ARG A 52 -25.01 2.07 11.58
C ARG A 52 -25.36 0.73 12.21
N TYR A 53 -24.79 0.41 13.38
CA TYR A 53 -24.95 -0.87 14.07
C TYR A 53 -25.19 -0.69 15.56
N THR A 54 -25.88 -1.66 16.14
CA THR A 54 -26.30 -1.65 17.53
C THR A 54 -25.24 -2.26 18.44
N TRP A 55 -24.94 -1.60 19.55
CA TRP A 55 -24.16 -2.17 20.62
C TRP A 55 -24.90 -3.27 21.36
N ARG A 56 -24.26 -4.44 21.52
CA ARG A 56 -24.76 -5.53 22.35
C ARG A 56 -23.75 -5.85 23.45
N GLU A 57 -24.28 -6.31 24.58
CA GLU A 57 -23.46 -6.60 25.76
C GLU A 57 -22.92 -8.03 25.70
N ALA A 58 -21.59 -8.19 25.68
CA ALA A 58 -20.96 -9.44 26.00
C ALA A 58 -20.89 -9.62 27.51
N THR A 59 -21.17 -10.82 28.01
CA THR A 59 -21.08 -11.17 29.43
C THR A 59 -19.65 -10.91 29.95
N SER A 60 -18.66 -11.34 29.16
CA SER A 60 -17.25 -11.04 29.42
C SER A 60 -16.42 -11.11 28.14
N VAL A 61 -15.29 -10.41 28.14
CA VAL A 61 -14.22 -10.56 27.15
C VAL A 61 -12.93 -10.81 27.89
N GLU A 62 -12.26 -11.93 27.58
CA GLU A 62 -10.93 -12.21 28.09
C GLU A 62 -9.89 -11.81 27.05
N LEU A 63 -8.88 -11.08 27.51
CA LEU A 63 -7.75 -10.61 26.71
C LEU A 63 -6.44 -11.20 27.20
N SER A 64 -5.60 -11.63 26.27
CA SER A 64 -4.17 -11.88 26.49
C SER A 64 -3.39 -11.61 25.22
N GLY A 65 -2.08 -11.50 25.36
CA GLY A 65 -1.16 -11.32 24.23
C GLY A 65 0.24 -11.79 24.60
N THR A 66 1.11 -11.98 23.63
CA THR A 66 2.50 -12.40 23.90
C THR A 66 3.26 -11.35 24.72
N LYS A 67 2.87 -10.07 24.62
CA LYS A 67 3.46 -8.97 25.40
C LYS A 67 2.76 -8.76 26.76
N PHE A 68 1.59 -9.34 26.99
CA PHE A 68 0.86 -9.36 28.26
C PHE A 68 0.16 -10.73 28.42
N PRO A 69 0.89 -11.78 28.80
CA PRO A 69 0.40 -13.17 28.75
C PRO A 69 -0.66 -13.50 29.79
N VAL A 70 -0.84 -12.65 30.80
CA VAL A 70 -1.86 -12.88 31.84
C VAL A 70 -3.24 -12.61 31.25
N ARG A 71 -4.08 -13.63 31.23
CA ARG A 71 -5.48 -13.52 30.79
C ARG A 71 -6.24 -12.62 31.75
N THR A 72 -6.84 -11.57 31.22
CA THR A 72 -7.63 -10.61 31.98
C THR A 72 -9.07 -10.63 31.47
N ALA A 73 -10.00 -10.98 32.34
CA ALA A 73 -11.43 -10.97 32.05
C ALA A 73 -12.04 -9.62 32.40
N LEU A 74 -12.74 -9.02 31.45
CA LEU A 74 -13.48 -7.76 31.58
C LEU A 74 -14.97 -8.05 31.39
N PRO A 75 -15.83 -7.80 32.40
CA PRO A 75 -17.26 -8.06 32.29
C PRO A 75 -17.98 -6.95 31.51
N ARG A 76 -19.15 -7.27 30.95
CA ARG A 76 -20.09 -6.32 30.39
C ARG A 76 -19.47 -5.41 29.32
N VAL A 77 -18.82 -6.02 28.32
CA VAL A 77 -18.15 -5.34 27.22
C VAL A 77 -19.13 -5.10 26.07
N GLY A 78 -19.08 -3.92 25.47
CA GLY A 78 -19.86 -3.61 24.27
C GLY A 78 -19.22 -4.20 23.01
N ILE A 79 -20.02 -4.94 22.22
CA ILE A 79 -19.65 -5.48 20.92
C ILE A 79 -20.60 -4.92 19.88
N LYS A 80 -20.09 -4.42 18.77
CA LYS A 80 -20.89 -4.13 17.59
C LYS A 80 -20.16 -4.50 16.31
N LYS A 81 -20.91 -4.77 15.26
CA LYS A 81 -20.39 -4.90 13.90
C LYS A 81 -19.85 -3.56 13.41
N LYS A 82 -18.77 -3.58 12.62
CA LYS A 82 -18.22 -2.39 11.97
C LYS A 82 -18.04 -2.59 10.45
N SER A 83 -18.70 -3.59 9.87
CA SER A 83 -18.61 -3.87 8.43
C SER A 83 -19.47 -2.88 7.63
N PHE A 84 -18.98 -2.50 6.43
CA PHE A 84 -19.74 -1.70 5.49
C PHE A 84 -19.41 -2.12 4.06
N CYS A 85 -20.37 -2.03 3.13
CA CYS A 85 -20.19 -2.43 1.74
C CYS A 85 -19.49 -3.81 1.58
N GLY A 86 -18.35 -3.85 0.92
CA GLY A 86 -17.61 -5.05 0.59
C GLY A 86 -17.04 -5.83 1.78
N SER A 87 -16.99 -5.24 2.98
CA SER A 87 -16.53 -5.92 4.20
C SER A 87 -17.65 -6.64 4.97
N ILE A 88 -18.92 -6.55 4.50
CA ILE A 88 -20.04 -7.20 5.18
C ILE A 88 -19.94 -8.72 5.05
N SER A 89 -19.91 -9.39 6.20
CA SER A 89 -19.96 -10.84 6.31
C SER A 89 -20.73 -11.21 7.57
N SER A 90 -21.61 -12.22 7.49
CA SER A 90 -22.27 -12.79 8.66
C SER A 90 -21.44 -13.90 9.30
N GLY A 91 -20.65 -14.62 8.54
CA GLY A 91 -19.76 -15.65 9.06
C GLY A 91 -18.53 -15.08 9.78
N LYS A 92 -18.03 -13.94 9.30
CA LYS A 92 -16.86 -13.25 9.86
C LYS A 92 -17.03 -11.74 9.82
N PRO A 93 -17.84 -11.14 10.71
CA PRO A 93 -18.05 -9.69 10.74
C PRO A 93 -16.80 -8.93 11.22
N CYS A 94 -16.51 -7.75 10.68
CA CYS A 94 -15.65 -6.80 11.36
C CYS A 94 -16.27 -6.40 12.70
N LEU A 95 -15.46 -6.26 13.74
CA LEU A 95 -15.94 -5.96 15.09
C LEU A 95 -15.31 -4.68 15.64
N HIS A 96 -16.12 -3.95 16.39
CA HIS A 96 -15.68 -2.88 17.25
C HIS A 96 -16.05 -3.24 18.69
N LEU A 97 -15.04 -3.25 19.58
CA LEU A 97 -15.20 -3.52 20.98
C LEU A 97 -15.05 -2.22 21.76
N ASP A 98 -15.96 -1.95 22.69
CA ASP A 98 -15.86 -0.89 23.70
C ASP A 98 -15.92 -1.52 25.10
N PHE A 99 -14.78 -1.62 25.76
CA PHE A 99 -14.66 -2.29 27.05
C PHE A 99 -15.38 -1.59 28.20
N ALA A 100 -15.73 -0.32 28.01
CA ALA A 100 -16.45 0.45 29.03
C ALA A 100 -17.86 0.87 28.59
N LYS A 101 -18.42 0.26 27.53
CA LYS A 101 -19.75 0.63 27.01
C LYS A 101 -20.86 0.40 28.02
N PHE A 102 -20.81 -0.73 28.71
CA PHE A 102 -21.83 -1.13 29.71
C PHE A 102 -21.29 -1.22 31.13
N SER A 103 -19.99 -0.95 31.35
CA SER A 103 -19.35 -0.97 32.68
C SER A 103 -18.22 0.04 32.76
N ASP A 104 -18.48 1.18 33.41
CA ASP A 104 -17.45 2.20 33.64
C ASP A 104 -16.28 1.68 34.48
N ALA A 105 -16.51 0.65 35.31
CA ALA A 105 -15.46 0.02 36.12
C ALA A 105 -14.33 -0.60 35.26
N ASN A 106 -14.56 -0.85 33.99
CA ASN A 106 -13.54 -1.38 33.08
C ASN A 106 -12.57 -0.31 32.54
N LYS A 107 -12.89 0.99 32.66
CA LYS A 107 -12.09 2.07 32.05
C LYS A 107 -10.62 2.03 32.47
N ASP A 108 -10.36 2.03 33.76
CA ASP A 108 -8.98 2.04 34.26
C ASP A 108 -8.26 0.71 34.07
N PRO A 109 -8.88 -0.46 34.39
CA PRO A 109 -8.25 -1.75 34.09
C PRO A 109 -7.83 -1.91 32.64
N VAL A 110 -8.69 -1.62 31.67
CA VAL A 110 -8.38 -1.81 30.26
C VAL A 110 -7.33 -0.83 29.75
N ARG A 111 -7.37 0.44 30.19
CA ARG A 111 -6.33 1.42 29.84
C ARG A 111 -4.96 1.05 30.40
N LYS A 112 -4.90 0.49 31.60
CA LYS A 112 -3.65 -0.02 32.17
C LYS A 112 -3.14 -1.24 31.43
N LEU A 113 -4.04 -2.12 30.96
CA LEU A 113 -3.71 -3.36 30.27
C LEU A 113 -3.23 -3.13 28.85
N ILE A 114 -4.01 -2.40 28.03
CA ILE A 114 -3.81 -2.23 26.60
C ILE A 114 -3.70 -0.78 26.12
N GLY A 115 -3.78 0.20 27.02
CA GLY A 115 -3.70 1.63 26.68
C GLY A 115 -4.92 2.20 25.97
N SER A 116 -5.89 1.37 25.60
CA SER A 116 -7.09 1.75 24.84
C SER A 116 -8.34 1.22 25.51
N ARG A 117 -9.43 1.97 25.37
CA ARG A 117 -10.78 1.51 25.69
C ARG A 117 -11.39 0.68 24.56
N TYR A 118 -10.82 0.78 23.35
CA TYR A 118 -11.40 0.25 22.12
C TYR A 118 -10.47 -0.71 21.41
N LEU A 119 -11.05 -1.69 20.70
CA LEU A 119 -10.37 -2.47 19.67
C LEU A 119 -11.18 -2.43 18.39
N THR A 120 -10.49 -2.32 17.26
CA THR A 120 -11.07 -2.43 15.91
C THR A 120 -10.46 -3.65 15.22
N LEU A 121 -11.33 -4.61 14.87
CA LEU A 121 -10.95 -5.89 14.30
C LEU A 121 -11.46 -5.97 12.87
N ASN A 122 -10.55 -5.85 11.89
CA ASN A 122 -10.85 -6.02 10.48
C ASN A 122 -10.88 -7.52 10.13
N ASN A 123 -11.93 -7.97 9.48
CA ASN A 123 -12.15 -9.37 9.14
C ASN A 123 -11.30 -9.88 7.96
N SER A 124 -10.65 -8.99 7.23
CA SER A 124 -9.83 -9.29 6.04
C SER A 124 -10.54 -10.05 4.92
N VAL A 125 -11.89 -9.99 4.83
CA VAL A 125 -12.60 -10.62 3.70
C VAL A 125 -12.28 -9.97 2.36
N GLN A 126 -11.81 -8.72 2.37
CA GLN A 126 -11.34 -7.99 1.20
C GLN A 126 -9.82 -8.13 0.97
N ASP A 127 -9.07 -8.66 1.95
CA ASP A 127 -7.65 -9.00 1.85
C ASP A 127 -7.38 -10.40 2.39
N LEU A 128 -7.58 -11.42 1.56
CA LEU A 128 -7.34 -12.83 1.93
C LEU A 128 -5.87 -13.13 2.27
N SER A 129 -4.95 -12.20 1.96
CA SER A 129 -3.56 -12.34 2.37
C SER A 129 -3.33 -11.97 3.83
N TYR A 130 -4.19 -11.16 4.44
CA TYR A 130 -4.01 -10.51 5.74
C TYR A 130 -2.76 -9.60 5.84
N LEU A 131 -2.08 -9.34 4.71
CA LEU A 131 -0.78 -8.66 4.68
C LEU A 131 -0.88 -7.19 4.25
N ARG A 132 -1.81 -6.88 3.32
CA ARG A 132 -1.82 -5.59 2.62
C ARG A 132 -2.06 -4.40 3.53
N GLN A 133 -3.01 -4.53 4.46
CA GLN A 133 -3.36 -3.45 5.39
C GLN A 133 -2.16 -3.06 6.28
N LEU A 134 -1.49 -4.04 6.90
CA LEU A 134 -0.34 -3.79 7.75
C LEU A 134 0.89 -3.35 6.96
N LEU A 135 1.10 -3.90 5.76
CA LEU A 135 2.14 -3.45 4.84
C LEU A 135 1.92 -2.00 4.41
N GLY A 136 0.70 -1.63 4.07
CA GLY A 136 0.34 -0.26 3.71
C GLY A 136 0.67 0.73 4.84
N TYR A 137 0.26 0.44 6.07
CA TYR A 137 0.62 1.28 7.22
C TYR A 137 2.14 1.33 7.46
N LYS A 138 2.85 0.21 7.26
CA LYS A 138 4.32 0.19 7.37
C LYS A 138 4.99 1.10 6.34
N LEU A 139 4.43 1.20 5.14
CA LEU A 139 4.95 2.10 4.09
C LEU A 139 4.67 3.57 4.42
N PHE A 140 3.50 3.89 4.98
CA PHE A 140 3.22 5.24 5.50
C PHE A 140 4.16 5.60 6.66
N GLU A 141 4.43 4.68 7.59
CA GLU A 141 5.42 4.86 8.66
C GLU A 141 6.81 5.20 8.10
N LEU A 142 7.30 4.40 7.13
CA LEU A 142 8.61 4.63 6.49
C LEU A 142 8.68 5.94 5.72
N ALA A 143 7.55 6.44 5.26
CA ALA A 143 7.42 7.73 4.59
C ALA A 143 7.35 8.92 5.56
N GLY A 144 7.31 8.69 6.88
CA GLY A 144 7.14 9.72 7.90
C GLY A 144 5.75 10.38 7.88
N LEU A 145 4.73 9.66 7.43
CA LEU A 145 3.34 10.10 7.35
C LEU A 145 2.51 9.52 8.50
N PRO A 146 1.35 10.10 8.83
CA PRO A 146 0.43 9.51 9.80
C PRO A 146 0.04 8.08 9.40
N PHE A 147 0.06 7.16 10.36
CA PHE A 147 -0.26 5.75 10.12
C PHE A 147 -0.91 5.10 11.33
N SER A 148 -1.77 4.11 11.11
CA SER A 148 -2.29 3.25 12.17
C SER A 148 -1.33 2.08 12.40
N ARG A 149 -1.05 1.80 13.69
CA ARG A 149 -0.37 0.57 14.07
C ARG A 149 -1.33 -0.61 14.00
N GLY A 150 -0.81 -1.81 13.90
CA GLY A 150 -1.65 -2.99 13.90
C GLY A 150 -0.87 -4.29 14.05
N ASN A 151 -1.61 -5.34 14.37
CA ASN A 151 -1.12 -6.71 14.49
C ASN A 151 -2.25 -7.71 14.24
N TYR A 152 -2.06 -8.97 14.63
CA TYR A 152 -3.07 -10.00 14.49
C TYR A 152 -3.73 -10.36 15.81
N ALA A 153 -5.03 -10.66 15.75
CA ALA A 153 -5.81 -11.20 16.86
C ALA A 153 -6.48 -12.50 16.46
N GLN A 154 -6.43 -13.51 17.31
CA GLN A 154 -7.31 -14.68 17.23
C GLN A 154 -8.53 -14.43 18.09
N VAL A 155 -9.72 -14.46 17.48
CA VAL A 155 -10.98 -14.11 18.13
C VAL A 155 -11.91 -15.32 18.16
N ARG A 156 -12.43 -15.62 19.33
CA ARG A 156 -13.43 -16.67 19.55
C ARG A 156 -14.68 -16.12 20.21
N VAL A 157 -15.81 -16.68 19.87
CA VAL A 157 -17.07 -16.42 20.57
C VAL A 157 -17.59 -17.74 21.12
N ASN A 158 -17.84 -17.76 22.43
CA ASN A 158 -18.28 -18.96 23.17
C ASN A 158 -17.38 -20.20 22.88
N GLY A 159 -16.07 -19.96 22.79
CA GLY A 159 -15.05 -20.98 22.55
C GLY A 159 -14.83 -21.35 21.07
N VAL A 160 -15.65 -20.86 20.14
CA VAL A 160 -15.55 -21.16 18.69
C VAL A 160 -14.83 -20.03 17.96
N PRO A 161 -13.75 -20.29 17.19
CA PRO A 161 -13.13 -19.28 16.33
C PRO A 161 -14.14 -18.68 15.34
N ILE A 162 -14.15 -17.36 15.21
CA ILE A 162 -15.07 -16.68 14.30
C ILE A 162 -14.73 -17.05 12.85
N GLY A 163 -15.73 -17.50 12.07
CA GLY A 163 -15.59 -17.90 10.68
C GLY A 163 -15.19 -19.36 10.49
N GLN A 164 -14.97 -20.14 11.55
CA GLN A 164 -14.64 -21.55 11.43
C GLN A 164 -15.83 -22.35 10.87
N GLY A 165 -15.60 -23.07 9.77
CA GLY A 165 -16.64 -23.86 9.11
C GLY A 165 -17.70 -23.06 8.34
N GLU A 166 -17.57 -21.76 8.25
CA GLU A 166 -18.50 -20.90 7.50
C GLU A 166 -18.15 -20.89 6.00
N ALA A 167 -19.13 -21.16 5.16
CA ALA A 167 -18.94 -21.23 3.72
C ALA A 167 -18.38 -19.91 3.15
N GLY A 168 -17.30 -20.00 2.40
CA GLY A 168 -16.64 -18.87 1.74
C GLY A 168 -15.73 -18.02 2.63
N VAL A 169 -15.66 -18.31 3.93
CA VAL A 169 -14.81 -17.54 4.87
C VAL A 169 -14.11 -18.44 5.90
N ASP A 170 -13.98 -19.75 5.66
CA ASP A 170 -13.39 -20.68 6.63
C ASP A 170 -12.06 -20.13 7.19
N SER A 171 -12.07 -19.79 8.46
CA SER A 171 -11.03 -19.00 9.11
C SER A 171 -10.71 -19.56 10.50
N PRO A 172 -9.43 -19.59 10.90
CA PRO A 172 -9.04 -19.94 12.27
C PRO A 172 -9.35 -18.81 13.29
N GLY A 173 -10.23 -17.88 12.97
CA GLY A 173 -10.60 -16.73 13.83
C GLY A 173 -9.61 -15.59 13.79
N VAL A 174 -8.76 -15.49 12.75
CA VAL A 174 -7.74 -14.43 12.63
C VAL A 174 -8.33 -13.14 12.09
N PHE A 175 -8.02 -12.05 12.76
CA PHE A 175 -8.38 -10.67 12.40
C PHE A 175 -7.13 -9.80 12.36
N VAL A 176 -7.17 -8.74 11.55
CA VAL A 176 -6.21 -7.64 11.69
C VAL A 176 -6.76 -6.67 12.74
N ASN A 177 -6.03 -6.51 13.84
CA ASN A 177 -6.33 -5.54 14.89
C ASN A 177 -5.65 -4.22 14.53
N VAL A 178 -6.45 -3.19 14.24
CA VAL A 178 -5.98 -1.89 13.75
C VAL A 178 -6.17 -0.82 14.81
N GLU A 179 -5.15 0.01 15.03
CA GLU A 179 -5.24 1.18 15.91
C GLU A 179 -6.27 2.16 15.34
N PRO A 180 -7.39 2.41 16.04
CA PRO A 180 -8.40 3.34 15.55
C PRO A 180 -7.88 4.78 15.58
N VAL A 181 -8.33 5.59 14.61
CA VAL A 181 -8.02 7.03 14.58
C VAL A 181 -8.86 7.73 15.66
N MET A 182 -8.29 7.82 16.84
CA MET A 182 -8.92 8.33 18.08
C MET A 182 -7.90 9.19 18.84
N PRO A 183 -8.25 9.83 19.97
CA PRO A 183 -7.37 10.78 20.65
C PRO A 183 -5.92 10.33 20.85
N ARG A 184 -5.67 9.07 21.21
CA ARG A 184 -4.29 8.56 21.39
C ARG A 184 -3.51 8.44 20.09
N TYR A 185 -4.19 8.10 19.01
CA TYR A 185 -3.61 8.12 17.66
C TYR A 185 -3.21 9.54 17.28
N VAL A 186 -4.12 10.51 17.47
CA VAL A 186 -3.89 11.93 17.16
C VAL A 186 -2.73 12.47 17.98
N GLU A 187 -2.72 12.25 19.30
CA GLU A 187 -1.62 12.67 20.19
C GLU A 187 -0.25 12.09 19.74
N ARG A 188 -0.22 10.83 19.27
CA ARG A 188 1.01 10.19 18.80
C ARG A 188 1.53 10.77 17.47
N ASN A 189 0.63 11.07 16.54
CA ASN A 189 1.01 11.55 15.20
C ASN A 189 1.20 13.07 15.12
N PHE A 190 0.47 13.84 15.93
CA PHE A 190 0.44 15.31 15.86
C PHE A 190 0.93 15.99 17.15
N GLY A 191 1.12 15.26 18.25
CA GLY A 191 1.66 15.77 19.51
C GLY A 191 0.63 16.41 20.45
N HIS A 192 -0.58 16.70 19.99
CA HIS A 192 -1.65 17.33 20.77
C HIS A 192 -3.06 16.91 20.30
N LEU A 193 -4.08 17.31 21.07
CA LEU A 193 -5.51 17.00 20.83
C LEU A 193 -6.33 18.29 20.67
N ASN A 194 -5.72 19.34 20.13
CA ASN A 194 -6.33 20.66 20.12
C ASN A 194 -7.34 20.87 18.99
N GLY A 195 -7.19 20.19 17.87
CA GLY A 195 -8.04 20.35 16.72
C GLY A 195 -9.23 19.39 16.64
N ASN A 196 -10.10 19.64 15.71
CA ASN A 196 -11.21 18.78 15.37
C ASN A 196 -10.77 17.62 14.45
N LEU A 197 -11.41 16.47 14.61
CA LEU A 197 -11.18 15.26 13.83
C LEU A 197 -12.46 14.85 13.10
N TYR A 198 -12.34 14.60 11.80
CA TYR A 198 -13.43 14.22 10.92
C TYR A 198 -13.11 12.92 10.18
N GLU A 199 -14.12 12.13 9.86
CA GLU A 199 -14.02 10.94 9.00
C GLU A 199 -14.73 11.22 7.67
N LEU A 200 -14.04 10.92 6.56
CA LEU A 200 -14.60 10.93 5.23
C LEU A 200 -14.93 9.49 4.81
N GLU A 201 -16.22 9.22 4.61
CA GLU A 201 -16.69 8.00 3.99
C GLU A 201 -16.73 8.18 2.46
N HIS A 202 -17.05 7.12 1.72
CA HIS A 202 -17.10 7.14 0.25
C HIS A 202 -17.95 8.31 -0.30
N GLU A 203 -17.41 8.98 -1.32
CA GLU A 203 -17.97 10.20 -1.94
C GLU A 203 -17.89 11.46 -1.09
N ASP A 204 -17.42 11.41 0.15
CA ASP A 204 -17.22 12.62 0.92
C ASP A 204 -16.00 13.40 0.40
N ASP A 205 -16.18 14.71 0.26
CA ASP A 205 -15.16 15.60 -0.26
C ASP A 205 -15.32 17.01 0.36
N PHE A 206 -14.35 17.87 0.19
CA PHE A 206 -14.34 19.24 0.73
C PHE A 206 -15.15 20.18 -0.17
N ILE A 207 -16.39 19.82 -0.41
CA ILE A 207 -17.38 20.60 -1.18
C ILE A 207 -18.68 20.77 -0.38
N ALA A 208 -19.41 21.84 -0.67
CA ALA A 208 -20.59 22.23 0.10
C ALA A 208 -21.67 21.13 0.14
N GLU A 209 -21.84 20.40 -0.97
CA GLU A 209 -22.84 19.33 -1.10
C GLU A 209 -22.54 18.13 -0.21
N ARG A 210 -21.26 17.88 0.08
CA ARG A 210 -20.83 16.73 0.91
C ARG A 210 -20.62 17.08 2.38
N PHE A 211 -20.58 18.35 2.73
CA PHE A 211 -20.40 18.83 4.10
C PHE A 211 -21.33 18.19 5.15
N PRO A 212 -22.65 17.98 4.87
CA PRO A 212 -23.55 17.37 5.85
C PRO A 212 -23.17 15.93 6.22
N PHE A 213 -22.54 15.19 5.30
CA PHE A 213 -22.25 13.75 5.44
C PHE A 213 -20.92 13.48 6.11
N ILE A 214 -19.95 14.41 6.05
CA ILE A 214 -18.63 14.25 6.70
C ILE A 214 -18.81 13.99 8.19
N GLY A 215 -18.34 12.82 8.64
CA GLY A 215 -18.48 12.34 10.00
C GLY A 215 -17.66 13.15 11.01
N VAL A 216 -18.22 13.33 12.22
CA VAL A 216 -17.50 13.97 13.34
C VAL A 216 -16.99 12.87 14.26
N GLU A 217 -15.66 12.77 14.45
CA GLU A 217 -15.03 11.87 15.41
C GLU A 217 -14.70 12.57 16.73
N SER A 218 -14.27 13.83 16.68
CA SER A 218 -14.15 14.68 17.87
C SER A 218 -14.20 16.15 17.52
N LEU A 219 -14.83 16.94 18.40
CA LEU A 219 -14.84 18.40 18.35
C LEU A 219 -14.11 18.93 19.58
N SER A 220 -13.00 19.59 19.38
CA SER A 220 -12.18 20.13 20.48
C SER A 220 -12.18 21.65 20.54
N LYS A 221 -12.31 22.33 19.41
CA LYS A 221 -12.17 23.79 19.30
C LYS A 221 -13.34 24.49 18.63
N PHE A 222 -13.88 23.91 17.57
CA PHE A 222 -14.95 24.52 16.79
C PHE A 222 -16.22 23.69 16.88
N ASP A 223 -17.28 24.31 17.37
CA ASP A 223 -18.59 23.70 17.37
C ASP A 223 -19.17 23.62 15.95
N ASP A 224 -20.07 22.69 15.72
CA ASP A 224 -20.84 22.56 14.47
C ASP A 224 -20.00 22.49 13.19
N LYS A 225 -18.81 21.92 13.26
CA LYS A 225 -17.87 21.82 12.11
C LYS A 225 -17.53 23.18 11.47
N ALA A 226 -17.42 24.25 12.27
CA ALA A 226 -17.25 25.62 11.75
C ALA A 226 -15.91 25.80 11.00
N ASP A 227 -14.83 25.14 11.45
CA ASP A 227 -13.53 25.13 10.79
C ASP A 227 -13.60 24.41 9.42
N LEU A 228 -14.27 23.27 9.36
CA LEU A 228 -14.47 22.51 8.12
C LEU A 228 -15.33 23.31 7.12
N ARG A 229 -16.40 23.95 7.60
CA ARG A 229 -17.25 24.81 6.77
C ARG A 229 -16.46 25.97 6.18
N PHE A 230 -15.67 26.66 7.03
CA PHE A 230 -14.81 27.75 6.58
C PHE A 230 -13.84 27.28 5.49
N ALA A 231 -13.16 26.14 5.69
CA ALA A 231 -12.22 25.60 4.72
C ALA A 231 -12.90 25.28 3.37
N ILE A 232 -14.07 24.65 3.38
CA ILE A 232 -14.83 24.35 2.17
C ILE A 232 -15.22 25.62 1.43
N ASP A 233 -15.75 26.63 2.12
CA ASP A 233 -16.15 27.91 1.52
C ASP A 233 -14.93 28.65 0.96
N HIS A 234 -13.80 28.62 1.69
CA HIS A 234 -12.55 29.27 1.29
C HIS A 234 -11.94 28.63 0.03
N ILE A 235 -11.92 27.29 -0.04
CA ILE A 235 -11.46 26.58 -1.25
C ILE A 235 -12.41 26.88 -2.42
N GLY A 236 -13.72 26.87 -2.18
CA GLY A 236 -14.73 27.21 -3.21
C GLY A 236 -14.51 28.59 -3.82
N ALA A 237 -14.10 29.58 -3.01
CA ALA A 237 -13.82 30.94 -3.45
C ALA A 237 -12.45 31.13 -4.11
N HIS A 238 -11.42 30.40 -3.67
CA HIS A 238 -10.02 30.67 -4.04
C HIS A 238 -9.30 29.51 -4.71
N GLY A 239 -9.96 28.34 -4.88
CA GLY A 239 -9.39 27.15 -5.55
C GLY A 239 -8.12 26.64 -4.88
N LEU A 240 -7.08 26.39 -5.68
CA LEU A 240 -5.79 25.86 -5.16
C LEU A 240 -5.12 26.82 -4.15
N ALA A 241 -5.22 28.13 -4.35
CA ALA A 241 -4.67 29.10 -3.41
C ALA A 241 -5.34 28.94 -2.03
N GLY A 242 -6.68 28.92 -1.99
CA GLY A 242 -7.43 28.70 -0.76
C GLY A 242 -7.15 27.33 -0.13
N ALA A 243 -7.01 26.29 -0.94
CA ALA A 243 -6.62 24.97 -0.42
C ALA A 243 -5.23 24.99 0.24
N SER A 244 -4.27 25.74 -0.33
CA SER A 244 -2.91 25.88 0.23
C SER A 244 -2.87 26.65 1.55
N GLU A 245 -3.91 27.40 1.88
CA GLU A 245 -4.01 28.22 3.10
C GLU A 245 -4.67 27.45 4.25
N VAL A 246 -5.49 26.42 3.96
CA VAL A 246 -6.26 25.69 4.96
C VAL A 246 -5.92 24.18 5.04
N PHE A 247 -5.08 23.69 4.13
CA PHE A 247 -4.57 22.31 4.12
C PHE A 247 -3.06 22.28 4.01
N ASP A 248 -2.39 21.39 4.71
CA ASP A 248 -0.99 21.01 4.46
C ASP A 248 -0.90 20.27 3.12
N LEU A 249 -0.85 21.03 2.01
CA LEU A 249 -0.76 20.42 0.67
C LEU A 249 0.59 19.74 0.42
N ASP A 250 1.64 20.03 1.18
CA ASP A 250 2.92 19.34 1.07
C ASP A 250 2.82 17.95 1.69
N GLN A 251 2.09 17.80 2.81
CA GLN A 251 1.73 16.49 3.34
C GLN A 251 0.81 15.73 2.37
N PHE A 252 -0.18 16.41 1.80
CA PHE A 252 -1.08 15.79 0.84
C PHE A 252 -0.35 15.27 -0.41
N VAL A 253 0.61 16.01 -0.97
CA VAL A 253 1.46 15.54 -2.08
C VAL A 253 2.18 14.24 -1.73
N LYS A 254 2.68 14.11 -0.50
CA LYS A 254 3.33 12.88 -0.03
C LYS A 254 2.35 11.71 0.09
N ILE A 255 1.14 11.96 0.62
CA ILE A 255 0.07 10.95 0.69
C ILE A 255 -0.32 10.51 -0.73
N TYR A 256 -0.55 11.45 -1.63
CA TYR A 256 -0.94 11.19 -3.02
C TYR A 256 0.12 10.33 -3.75
N ALA A 257 1.41 10.66 -3.59
CA ALA A 257 2.49 9.84 -4.12
C ALA A 257 2.53 8.42 -3.49
N MET A 258 2.18 8.28 -2.20
CA MET A 258 2.10 6.97 -1.56
C MET A 258 0.90 6.17 -2.06
N GLU A 259 -0.26 6.79 -2.24
CA GLU A 259 -1.45 6.14 -2.83
C GLU A 259 -1.16 5.61 -4.25
N PHE A 260 -0.34 6.32 -5.04
CA PHE A 260 0.16 5.83 -6.33
C PHE A 260 0.90 4.49 -6.19
N PHE A 261 1.86 4.37 -5.27
CA PHE A 261 2.61 3.13 -5.06
C PHE A 261 1.73 1.99 -4.52
N LEU A 262 0.84 2.31 -3.60
CA LEU A 262 -0.11 1.36 -3.01
C LEU A 262 -1.20 0.92 -4.00
N LYS A 263 -1.35 1.61 -5.13
CA LYS A 263 -2.55 1.47 -5.99
C LYS A 263 -3.83 1.57 -5.16
N HIS A 264 -3.85 2.56 -4.27
CA HIS A 264 -4.94 2.74 -3.30
C HIS A 264 -6.16 3.35 -3.99
N TRP A 265 -6.88 2.53 -4.75
CA TRP A 265 -8.06 2.96 -5.51
C TRP A 265 -9.22 3.42 -4.62
N ASP A 266 -9.26 2.95 -3.38
CA ASP A 266 -10.31 3.24 -2.39
C ASP A 266 -9.88 4.30 -1.37
N GLY A 267 -8.80 5.04 -1.65
CA GLY A 267 -8.32 6.17 -0.87
C GLY A 267 -8.95 7.50 -1.29
N TYR A 268 -8.53 8.57 -0.64
CA TYR A 268 -9.07 9.91 -0.89
C TYR A 268 -8.88 10.37 -2.34
N SER A 269 -7.67 10.23 -2.87
CA SER A 269 -7.38 10.78 -4.20
C SER A 269 -8.24 10.17 -5.29
N ARG A 270 -8.54 8.87 -5.21
CA ARG A 270 -9.22 8.12 -6.26
C ARG A 270 -10.71 7.94 -6.04
N ASN A 271 -11.13 7.70 -4.81
CA ASN A 271 -12.50 7.30 -4.47
C ASN A 271 -13.11 8.13 -3.34
N THR A 272 -12.42 9.19 -2.91
CA THR A 272 -12.83 10.06 -1.78
C THR A 272 -13.34 9.26 -0.58
N ASN A 273 -12.54 8.29 -0.13
CA ASN A 273 -12.90 7.33 0.90
C ASN A 273 -11.70 7.05 1.82
N ASN A 274 -11.92 6.29 2.87
CA ASN A 274 -10.88 5.77 3.75
C ASN A 274 -9.87 6.84 4.22
N THR A 275 -10.38 7.96 4.67
CA THR A 275 -9.56 9.10 5.09
C THR A 275 -10.17 9.79 6.29
N TYR A 276 -9.33 10.11 7.27
CA TYR A 276 -9.68 11.08 8.29
C TYR A 276 -8.96 12.40 7.97
N VAL A 277 -9.48 13.48 8.53
CA VAL A 277 -8.84 14.79 8.47
C VAL A 277 -8.80 15.41 9.86
N TYR A 278 -7.63 15.91 10.25
CA TYR A 278 -7.39 16.53 11.54
C TYR A 278 -6.97 17.97 11.35
N ASN A 279 -7.61 18.88 12.07
CA ASN A 279 -7.20 20.28 12.11
C ASN A 279 -6.04 20.44 13.11
N ASP A 280 -4.79 20.50 12.60
CA ASP A 280 -3.55 20.45 13.38
C ASP A 280 -3.14 21.86 13.85
N VAL A 281 -3.94 22.45 14.72
CA VAL A 281 -3.71 23.81 15.24
C VAL A 281 -3.62 23.89 16.75
N ASP A 282 -2.79 24.79 17.27
CA ASP A 282 -2.51 24.88 18.70
C ASP A 282 -3.62 25.55 19.52
N ALA A 283 -4.24 26.60 19.04
CA ALA A 283 -5.29 27.30 19.78
C ALA A 283 -6.08 28.27 18.89
N VAL A 284 -7.41 28.23 19.00
CA VAL A 284 -8.25 29.09 18.19
C VAL A 284 -9.52 29.55 18.88
N ALA A 285 -9.95 30.78 18.58
CA ALA A 285 -11.21 31.35 19.04
C ALA A 285 -12.31 31.37 17.99
N GLN A 286 -11.98 31.60 16.72
CA GLN A 286 -12.89 31.66 15.57
C GLN A 286 -12.18 31.10 14.33
N PRO A 287 -12.87 30.41 13.41
CA PRO A 287 -12.24 29.91 12.19
C PRO A 287 -11.77 31.07 11.29
N GLY A 288 -10.51 31.02 10.90
CA GLY A 288 -9.87 31.91 9.97
C GLY A 288 -8.71 31.18 9.29
N VAL A 289 -8.06 31.78 8.29
CA VAL A 289 -6.96 31.14 7.55
C VAL A 289 -5.82 30.73 8.49
N ASP A 290 -5.47 31.58 9.45
CA ASP A 290 -4.39 31.33 10.41
C ASP A 290 -4.77 30.28 11.50
N ASP A 291 -6.03 29.85 11.51
CA ASP A 291 -6.61 28.99 12.55
C ASP A 291 -6.93 27.59 12.03
N ILE A 292 -6.54 27.29 10.79
CA ILE A 292 -6.85 26.03 10.12
C ILE A 292 -5.60 25.49 9.44
N ASP A 293 -5.23 24.25 9.77
CA ASP A 293 -4.19 23.47 9.10
C ASP A 293 -4.65 22.01 9.03
N PHE A 294 -5.50 21.72 8.06
CA PHE A 294 -6.00 20.36 7.87
C PHE A 294 -4.94 19.43 7.31
N LYS A 295 -4.77 18.30 7.98
CA LYS A 295 -3.89 17.18 7.59
C LYS A 295 -4.70 15.92 7.38
N LEU A 296 -4.41 15.21 6.29
CA LEU A 296 -5.08 13.96 5.98
C LEU A 296 -4.43 12.80 6.73
N ILE A 297 -5.26 11.82 7.08
CA ILE A 297 -4.86 10.59 7.76
C ILE A 297 -5.36 9.40 6.93
N PRO A 298 -4.46 8.59 6.35
CA PRO A 298 -4.85 7.43 5.57
C PRO A 298 -5.50 6.34 6.43
N TRP A 299 -6.52 5.68 5.88
CA TRP A 299 -7.24 4.59 6.52
C TRP A 299 -7.57 3.47 5.52
N GLY A 300 -8.09 2.31 5.96
CA GLY A 300 -8.68 1.28 5.12
C GLY A 300 -7.77 0.72 4.02
N LEU A 301 -6.51 0.34 4.34
CA LEU A 301 -5.49 -0.07 3.37
C LEU A 301 -5.56 -1.55 2.94
N ASP A 302 -6.64 -2.27 3.26
CA ASP A 302 -6.80 -3.69 2.96
C ASP A 302 -7.00 -3.97 1.45
N GLN A 303 -7.51 -3.01 0.70
CA GLN A 303 -7.70 -3.14 -0.75
C GLN A 303 -6.56 -2.53 -1.60
N THR A 304 -5.36 -2.41 -1.02
CA THR A 304 -4.17 -1.93 -1.74
C THR A 304 -3.49 -3.04 -2.55
N PHE A 305 -2.59 -2.66 -3.47
CA PHE A 305 -1.79 -3.56 -4.31
C PHE A 305 -2.59 -4.57 -5.16
N GLN A 306 -3.85 -4.30 -5.44
CA GLN A 306 -4.65 -5.24 -6.23
C GLN A 306 -4.28 -5.19 -7.72
N PRO A 307 -3.94 -6.32 -8.37
CA PRO A 307 -3.48 -6.32 -9.77
C PRO A 307 -4.52 -5.79 -10.76
N ALA A 308 -5.81 -6.04 -10.51
CA ALA A 308 -6.90 -5.60 -11.35
C ALA A 308 -7.31 -4.13 -11.14
N ARG A 309 -6.69 -3.45 -10.18
CA ARG A 309 -6.97 -2.06 -9.85
C ARG A 309 -5.79 -1.19 -10.26
N HIS A 310 -6.00 -0.26 -11.16
CA HIS A 310 -4.98 0.68 -11.59
C HIS A 310 -5.19 2.01 -10.88
N PHE A 311 -4.14 2.49 -10.22
CA PHE A 311 -4.13 3.86 -9.73
C PHE A 311 -3.85 4.80 -10.92
N ARG A 312 -4.68 5.79 -11.08
CA ARG A 312 -4.52 6.85 -12.06
C ARG A 312 -4.38 8.17 -11.33
N LEU A 313 -3.65 9.12 -11.89
CA LEU A 313 -3.75 10.52 -11.45
C LEU A 313 -5.04 11.20 -11.95
N ASP A 314 -5.92 10.49 -12.55
CA ASP A 314 -7.30 10.82 -12.88
C ASP A 314 -8.16 10.58 -11.61
N THR A 315 -8.40 11.59 -10.85
CA THR A 315 -8.88 11.48 -9.47
C THR A 315 -10.23 12.14 -9.26
N ALA A 316 -10.98 11.61 -8.29
CA ALA A 316 -12.26 12.16 -7.87
C ALA A 316 -12.09 13.29 -6.82
N GLY A 317 -11.16 13.13 -5.85
CA GLY A 317 -11.00 14.06 -4.74
C GLY A 317 -10.63 15.48 -5.15
N LEU A 318 -11.25 16.48 -4.55
CA LEU A 318 -11.05 17.90 -4.87
C LEU A 318 -9.57 18.31 -4.75
N LEU A 319 -8.92 18.00 -3.63
CA LEU A 319 -7.49 18.36 -3.45
C LEU A 319 -6.62 17.66 -4.49
N ALA A 320 -6.93 16.42 -4.83
CA ALA A 320 -6.18 15.67 -5.83
C ALA A 320 -6.35 16.24 -7.24
N ARG A 321 -7.55 16.71 -7.60
CA ARG A 321 -7.78 17.42 -8.87
C ARG A 321 -7.02 18.74 -8.90
N LEU A 322 -7.09 19.54 -7.83
CA LEU A 322 -6.37 20.81 -7.74
C LEU A 322 -4.85 20.62 -7.88
N VAL A 323 -4.29 19.60 -7.22
CA VAL A 323 -2.86 19.26 -7.31
C VAL A 323 -2.48 18.72 -8.68
N ARG A 324 -3.31 17.89 -9.30
CA ARG A 324 -3.09 17.35 -10.64
C ARG A 324 -3.10 18.44 -11.71
N ASP A 325 -4.05 19.37 -11.63
CA ASP A 325 -4.27 20.37 -12.68
C ASP A 325 -3.25 21.52 -12.60
N ASP A 326 -2.57 21.71 -11.46
CA ASP A 326 -1.46 22.66 -11.33
C ASP A 326 -0.12 22.00 -11.70
N ALA A 327 0.58 22.60 -12.68
CA ALA A 327 1.84 22.04 -13.19
C ALA A 327 2.95 21.97 -12.12
N GLY A 328 3.02 22.94 -11.21
CA GLY A 328 4.00 22.98 -10.12
C GLY A 328 3.73 21.89 -9.09
N ARG A 329 2.50 21.76 -8.63
CA ARG A 329 2.08 20.71 -7.69
C ARG A 329 2.19 19.32 -8.29
N ARG A 330 1.81 19.14 -9.54
CA ARG A 330 2.00 17.88 -10.27
C ARG A 330 3.49 17.49 -10.34
N ALA A 331 4.38 18.44 -10.63
CA ALA A 331 5.82 18.19 -10.61
C ALA A 331 6.32 17.77 -9.22
N GLN A 332 5.75 18.34 -8.14
CA GLN A 332 6.06 17.92 -6.77
C GLN A 332 5.63 16.46 -6.51
N VAL A 333 4.45 16.03 -6.98
CA VAL A 333 4.02 14.64 -6.87
C VAL A 333 5.00 13.69 -7.58
N VAL A 334 5.41 14.00 -8.81
CA VAL A 334 6.41 13.22 -9.56
C VAL A 334 7.75 13.20 -8.85
N GLY A 335 8.18 14.33 -8.30
CA GLY A 335 9.39 14.43 -7.47
C GLY A 335 9.31 13.55 -6.22
N GLN A 336 8.15 13.52 -5.56
CA GLN A 336 7.92 12.69 -4.39
C GLN A 336 7.85 11.19 -4.74
N ILE A 337 7.26 10.82 -5.89
CA ILE A 337 7.29 9.44 -6.41
C ILE A 337 8.76 9.01 -6.62
N ARG A 338 9.60 9.87 -7.20
CA ARG A 338 11.03 9.59 -7.36
C ARG A 338 11.72 9.41 -6.00
N ALA A 339 11.47 10.28 -5.04
CA ALA A 339 12.05 10.20 -3.70
C ALA A 339 11.64 8.89 -2.98
N TYR A 340 10.38 8.50 -3.05
CA TYR A 340 9.91 7.25 -2.44
C TYR A 340 10.45 6.01 -3.13
N ARG A 341 10.59 6.02 -4.46
CA ARG A 341 11.22 4.94 -5.21
C ARG A 341 12.64 4.65 -4.69
N GLU A 342 13.39 5.70 -4.35
CA GLU A 342 14.78 5.59 -3.88
C GLU A 342 14.89 5.27 -2.38
N SER A 343 13.92 5.69 -1.57
CA SER A 343 13.91 5.52 -0.12
C SER A 343 13.00 4.36 0.32
N VAL A 344 11.70 4.59 0.38
CA VAL A 344 10.70 3.65 0.92
C VAL A 344 10.66 2.35 0.10
N PHE A 345 10.73 2.46 -1.22
CA PHE A 345 10.73 1.34 -2.16
C PHE A 345 12.14 0.99 -2.67
N GLY A 346 13.17 1.64 -2.15
CA GLY A 346 14.55 1.40 -2.51
C GLY A 346 14.99 -0.02 -2.15
N PHE A 347 15.99 -0.53 -2.88
CA PHE A 347 16.48 -1.90 -2.72
C PHE A 347 16.85 -2.24 -1.27
N GLN A 348 17.59 -1.35 -0.60
CA GLN A 348 18.02 -1.59 0.78
C GLN A 348 16.82 -1.70 1.71
N THR A 349 15.86 -0.77 1.64
CA THR A 349 14.63 -0.81 2.44
C THR A 349 13.82 -2.08 2.18
N GLN A 350 13.72 -2.51 0.92
CA GLN A 350 13.05 -3.76 0.58
C GLN A 350 13.73 -4.99 1.21
N GLN A 351 15.07 -5.05 1.24
CA GLN A 351 15.77 -6.22 1.78
C GLN A 351 15.87 -6.21 3.30
N GLU A 352 16.16 -5.05 3.90
CA GLU A 352 16.49 -4.95 5.33
C GLU A 352 15.27 -4.67 6.21
N VAL A 353 14.20 -4.10 5.65
CA VAL A 353 13.00 -3.71 6.40
C VAL A 353 11.76 -4.47 5.94
N LEU A 354 11.38 -4.33 4.65
CA LEU A 354 10.08 -4.84 4.18
C LEU A 354 10.08 -6.37 4.06
N LYS A 355 11.19 -6.97 3.62
CA LYS A 355 11.27 -8.43 3.54
C LYS A 355 11.20 -9.09 4.92
N PRO A 356 12.00 -8.70 5.95
CA PRO A 356 11.85 -9.26 7.30
C PRO A 356 10.47 -9.00 7.91
N PHE A 357 9.87 -7.84 7.67
CA PHE A 357 8.53 -7.51 8.13
C PHE A 357 7.48 -8.47 7.53
N LEU A 358 7.50 -8.69 6.21
CA LEU A 358 6.60 -9.63 5.53
C LEU A 358 6.86 -11.09 5.96
N ASP A 359 8.12 -11.50 6.14
CA ASP A 359 8.49 -12.83 6.61
C ASP A 359 7.96 -13.09 8.02
N GLY A 360 8.08 -12.10 8.91
CA GLY A 360 7.55 -12.15 10.28
C GLY A 360 6.02 -12.30 10.29
N MET A 361 5.30 -11.48 9.51
CA MET A 361 3.85 -11.60 9.36
C MET A 361 3.44 -12.98 8.83
N GLY A 362 4.14 -13.48 7.81
CA GLY A 362 3.87 -14.80 7.26
C GLY A 362 4.06 -15.92 8.28
N THR A 363 5.09 -15.82 9.12
CA THR A 363 5.32 -16.78 10.22
C THR A 363 4.19 -16.75 11.23
N LEU A 364 3.71 -15.59 11.62
CA LEU A 364 2.56 -15.45 12.53
C LEU A 364 1.29 -16.03 11.93
N LEU A 365 0.97 -15.71 10.68
CA LEU A 365 -0.22 -16.21 9.99
C LEU A 365 -0.19 -17.74 9.83
N ALA A 366 0.95 -18.31 9.47
CA ALA A 366 1.13 -19.77 9.43
C ALA A 366 0.95 -20.41 10.82
N GLY A 367 1.44 -19.75 11.87
CA GLY A 367 1.24 -20.17 13.26
C GLY A 367 -0.24 -20.20 13.70
N PHE A 368 -1.06 -19.33 13.15
CA PHE A 368 -2.51 -19.34 13.33
C PHE A 368 -3.25 -20.40 12.49
N GLY A 369 -2.57 -21.04 11.53
CA GLY A 369 -3.20 -21.97 10.59
C GLY A 369 -3.95 -21.30 9.43
N VAL A 370 -3.59 -20.06 9.09
CA VAL A 370 -4.13 -19.40 7.88
C VAL A 370 -3.64 -20.17 6.65
N PRO A 371 -4.54 -20.56 5.72
CA PRO A 371 -4.16 -21.33 4.54
C PRO A 371 -3.35 -20.48 3.54
N ASP A 372 -2.57 -21.14 2.69
CA ASP A 372 -1.86 -20.58 1.53
C ASP A 372 -0.94 -19.38 1.80
N VAL A 373 -0.46 -19.20 3.03
CA VAL A 373 0.42 -18.08 3.42
C VAL A 373 1.64 -17.92 2.49
N PRO A 374 2.38 -18.99 2.09
CA PRO A 374 3.52 -18.85 1.18
C PRO A 374 3.14 -18.26 -0.19
N THR A 375 1.99 -18.69 -0.75
CA THR A 375 1.47 -18.17 -2.01
C THR A 375 1.11 -16.70 -1.91
N GLN A 376 0.42 -16.32 -0.83
CA GLN A 376 0.03 -14.94 -0.57
C GLN A 376 1.25 -14.03 -0.37
N LEU A 377 2.25 -14.47 0.40
CA LEU A 377 3.52 -13.76 0.57
C LEU A 377 4.23 -13.52 -0.76
N THR A 378 4.29 -14.55 -1.61
CA THR A 378 4.90 -14.45 -2.93
C THR A 378 4.18 -13.42 -3.79
N ALA A 379 2.84 -13.44 -3.79
CA ALA A 379 2.00 -12.50 -4.53
C ALA A 379 2.20 -11.05 -4.04
N VAL A 380 2.15 -10.82 -2.73
CA VAL A 380 2.32 -9.48 -2.15
C VAL A 380 3.73 -8.93 -2.41
N ARG A 381 4.76 -9.76 -2.29
CA ARG A 381 6.14 -9.36 -2.65
C ARG A 381 6.29 -8.98 -4.12
N LYS A 382 5.62 -9.73 -5.03
CA LYS A 382 5.59 -9.37 -6.46
C LYS A 382 4.90 -8.03 -6.66
N GLN A 383 3.76 -7.79 -6.02
CA GLN A 383 3.02 -6.52 -6.08
C GLN A 383 3.86 -5.34 -5.58
N LEU A 384 4.60 -5.53 -4.48
CA LEU A 384 5.53 -4.51 -3.95
C LEU A 384 6.64 -4.15 -4.95
N ARG A 385 7.21 -5.16 -5.63
CA ARG A 385 8.22 -4.93 -6.69
C ARG A 385 7.62 -4.22 -7.90
N LEU A 386 6.41 -4.59 -8.32
CA LEU A 386 5.70 -3.91 -9.41
C LEU A 386 5.38 -2.45 -9.06
N ALA A 387 5.04 -2.17 -7.80
CA ALA A 387 4.86 -0.80 -7.34
C ALA A 387 6.16 0.02 -7.48
N ALA A 388 7.29 -0.53 -7.04
CA ALA A 388 8.61 0.10 -7.21
C ALA A 388 8.93 0.32 -8.71
N SER A 389 8.66 -0.66 -9.56
CA SER A 389 8.83 -0.55 -11.02
C SER A 389 7.97 0.56 -11.63
N ALA A 390 6.72 0.70 -11.21
CA ALA A 390 5.86 1.81 -11.63
C ALA A 390 6.47 3.17 -11.26
N GLY A 391 7.12 3.29 -10.11
CA GLY A 391 7.86 4.48 -9.70
C GLY A 391 9.01 4.83 -10.66
N TYR A 392 9.71 3.85 -11.23
CA TYR A 392 10.70 4.08 -12.28
C TYR A 392 10.07 4.57 -13.58
N LEU A 393 8.96 3.99 -13.99
CA LEU A 393 8.26 4.39 -15.22
C LEU A 393 7.68 5.81 -15.12
N CYS A 394 7.23 6.21 -13.95
CA CYS A 394 6.70 7.57 -13.70
C CYS A 394 7.81 8.60 -13.41
N GLY A 395 8.71 8.29 -12.49
CA GLY A 395 9.72 9.21 -11.96
C GLY A 395 11.04 9.26 -12.74
N GLY A 396 11.17 8.49 -13.82
CA GLY A 396 12.37 8.38 -14.66
C GLY A 396 13.10 7.04 -14.45
N LEU A 397 13.60 6.50 -15.53
CA LEU A 397 14.25 5.19 -15.59
C LEU A 397 15.49 5.09 -14.68
N PRO A 398 15.93 3.86 -14.30
CA PRO A 398 17.11 3.66 -13.50
C PRO A 398 18.34 4.29 -14.16
N GLY A 399 18.96 5.28 -13.49
CA GLY A 399 20.20 5.89 -13.92
C GLY A 399 21.44 5.05 -13.52
N SER A 400 22.51 5.72 -13.10
CA SER A 400 23.78 5.09 -12.71
C SER A 400 23.69 4.12 -11.53
N ALA A 401 22.65 4.23 -10.68
CA ALA A 401 22.41 3.25 -9.62
C ALA A 401 22.06 1.86 -10.18
N GLY A 402 21.38 1.83 -11.33
CA GLY A 402 20.92 0.62 -11.98
C GLY A 402 19.73 -0.04 -11.26
N ALA A 403 19.09 -0.96 -11.94
CA ALA A 403 18.07 -1.84 -11.38
C ALA A 403 18.13 -3.22 -12.04
N TYR A 404 17.57 -4.24 -11.37
CA TYR A 404 17.35 -5.54 -12.00
C TYR A 404 16.20 -5.41 -13.00
N VAL A 405 16.38 -5.99 -14.19
CA VAL A 405 15.32 -6.16 -15.19
C VAL A 405 14.87 -7.62 -15.14
N ARG A 406 13.62 -7.86 -14.76
CA ARG A 406 13.07 -9.20 -14.53
C ARG A 406 11.94 -9.54 -15.48
N ASP A 407 11.90 -10.80 -15.89
CA ASP A 407 10.75 -11.39 -16.58
C ASP A 407 9.59 -11.68 -15.61
N ASP A 408 8.37 -11.36 -16.03
CA ASP A 408 7.16 -11.54 -15.21
C ASP A 408 6.79 -13.00 -14.98
N VAL A 409 7.07 -13.87 -15.94
CA VAL A 409 6.72 -15.30 -15.89
C VAL A 409 7.73 -16.10 -15.09
N THR A 410 9.01 -15.99 -15.43
CA THR A 410 10.09 -16.78 -14.82
C THR A 410 10.63 -16.17 -13.53
N ASN A 411 10.41 -14.86 -13.33
CA ASN A 411 11.02 -14.05 -12.26
C ASN A 411 12.57 -14.05 -12.32
N GLU A 412 13.16 -14.41 -13.46
CA GLU A 412 14.59 -14.40 -13.69
C GLU A 412 15.08 -13.02 -14.17
N CYS A 413 16.36 -12.73 -13.95
CA CYS A 413 16.97 -11.46 -14.30
C CYS A 413 17.65 -11.50 -15.65
N LEU A 414 17.60 -10.37 -16.36
CA LEU A 414 18.49 -10.07 -17.48
C LEU A 414 19.93 -10.05 -16.97
N HIS A 415 20.83 -10.79 -17.60
CA HIS A 415 22.23 -10.97 -17.17
C HIS A 415 23.20 -10.87 -18.33
N ALA A 416 24.20 -9.99 -18.20
CA ALA A 416 25.33 -9.96 -19.14
C ALA A 416 26.30 -11.11 -18.82
N SER A 417 26.36 -12.11 -19.67
CA SER A 417 27.19 -13.30 -19.43
C SER A 417 28.68 -12.96 -19.48
N ARG A 418 29.44 -13.55 -18.56
CA ARG A 418 30.92 -13.48 -18.59
C ARG A 418 31.55 -14.63 -19.36
N SER A 419 30.80 -15.66 -19.68
CA SER A 419 31.28 -16.91 -20.29
C SER A 419 30.73 -17.21 -21.65
N GLU A 420 29.60 -16.59 -22.01
CA GLU A 420 28.99 -16.77 -23.31
C GLU A 420 29.35 -15.59 -24.21
N VAL A 421 29.78 -15.88 -25.41
CA VAL A 421 30.23 -14.85 -26.37
C VAL A 421 29.59 -15.11 -27.74
N ILE A 422 29.02 -14.07 -28.31
CA ILE A 422 28.65 -14.04 -29.71
C ILE A 422 29.91 -13.68 -30.51
N PRO A 423 30.40 -14.55 -31.42
CA PRO A 423 31.59 -14.24 -32.21
C PRO A 423 31.36 -13.08 -33.17
N ALA A 424 32.41 -12.33 -33.46
CA ALA A 424 32.37 -11.30 -34.48
C ALA A 424 32.13 -11.94 -35.88
N THR A 425 31.33 -11.26 -36.70
CA THR A 425 31.12 -11.58 -38.11
C THR A 425 31.77 -10.52 -38.98
N ALA A 426 31.72 -10.70 -40.32
CA ALA A 426 32.17 -9.67 -41.26
C ALA A 426 31.32 -8.38 -41.18
N GLU A 427 30.10 -8.49 -40.72
CA GLU A 427 29.09 -7.43 -40.72
C GLU A 427 28.91 -6.79 -39.34
N GLU A 428 29.17 -7.53 -38.23
CA GLU A 428 28.98 -7.05 -36.85
C GLU A 428 30.10 -7.49 -35.91
N PRO A 429 30.56 -6.60 -35.02
CA PRO A 429 31.42 -6.98 -33.90
C PRO A 429 30.71 -7.98 -32.98
N GLY A 430 31.45 -8.93 -32.44
CA GLY A 430 30.96 -9.84 -31.40
C GLY A 430 30.80 -9.15 -30.06
N GLY A 431 30.31 -9.88 -29.06
CA GLY A 431 30.13 -9.37 -27.71
C GLY A 431 29.75 -10.45 -26.69
N ALA A 432 29.64 -10.07 -25.43
CA ALA A 432 29.15 -10.95 -24.40
C ALA A 432 27.65 -11.20 -24.58
N GLU A 433 27.25 -12.48 -24.66
CA GLU A 433 25.86 -12.87 -24.85
C GLU A 433 25.01 -12.56 -23.63
N VAL A 434 23.75 -12.17 -23.85
CA VAL A 434 22.80 -11.91 -22.76
C VAL A 434 21.95 -13.15 -22.52
N VAL A 435 21.92 -13.58 -21.28
CA VAL A 435 21.17 -14.73 -20.78
C VAL A 435 20.24 -14.29 -19.64
N HIS A 436 19.37 -15.17 -19.20
CA HIS A 436 18.60 -14.94 -17.97
C HIS A 436 18.96 -15.97 -16.91
N ARG A 437 18.84 -15.57 -15.65
CA ARG A 437 19.11 -16.44 -14.50
C ARG A 437 18.31 -16.02 -13.27
N LEU A 438 18.12 -16.95 -12.35
CA LEU A 438 17.62 -16.62 -11.02
C LEU A 438 18.60 -15.66 -10.35
N ARG A 439 18.07 -14.67 -9.64
CA ARG A 439 18.87 -13.72 -8.89
C ARG A 439 19.75 -14.45 -7.88
N PRO A 440 21.08 -14.27 -7.90
CA PRO A 440 21.95 -14.84 -6.89
C PRO A 440 21.65 -14.26 -5.50
N ALA A 441 21.99 -14.99 -4.44
CA ALA A 441 21.82 -14.53 -3.06
C ALA A 441 22.64 -13.27 -2.76
N ASN A 442 23.79 -13.12 -3.41
CA ASN A 442 24.64 -11.93 -3.32
C ASN A 442 24.41 -11.03 -4.54
N VAL A 443 24.37 -9.72 -4.30
CA VAL A 443 24.25 -8.71 -5.36
C VAL A 443 25.45 -8.79 -6.27
N ASP A 444 25.21 -9.06 -7.55
CA ASP A 444 26.24 -9.04 -8.61
C ASP A 444 25.87 -7.91 -9.58
N ASP A 445 26.76 -6.96 -9.76
CA ASP A 445 26.58 -5.80 -10.65
C ASP A 445 26.35 -6.22 -12.12
N THR A 446 26.66 -7.47 -12.50
CA THR A 446 26.36 -8.00 -13.85
C THR A 446 24.87 -8.18 -14.14
N ASP A 447 24.02 -8.17 -13.10
CA ASP A 447 22.57 -8.25 -13.23
C ASP A 447 21.89 -6.87 -13.14
N LEU A 448 22.67 -5.80 -12.85
CA LEU A 448 22.15 -4.43 -12.75
C LEU A 448 22.30 -3.70 -14.09
N TRP A 449 21.24 -3.03 -14.51
CA TRP A 449 21.15 -2.31 -15.76
C TRP A 449 20.86 -0.83 -15.54
N CYS A 450 21.68 0.02 -16.20
CA CYS A 450 21.58 1.47 -16.16
C CYS A 450 20.95 1.96 -17.46
N PHE A 451 20.14 3.02 -17.38
CA PHE A 451 19.43 3.59 -18.52
C PHE A 451 19.86 5.04 -18.71
N ALA A 452 20.19 5.41 -19.93
CA ALA A 452 20.53 6.77 -20.31
C ALA A 452 19.88 7.13 -21.65
N PRO A 453 19.41 8.38 -21.84
CA PRO A 453 18.89 8.82 -23.13
C PRO A 453 19.92 8.63 -24.25
N LEU A 454 19.49 8.06 -25.39
CA LEU A 454 20.30 7.89 -26.59
C LEU A 454 19.41 7.95 -27.83
N GLY A 455 19.67 8.91 -28.70
CA GLY A 455 18.90 9.08 -29.94
C GLY A 455 17.39 9.21 -29.70
N ALA A 456 16.62 8.34 -30.33
CA ALA A 456 15.16 8.26 -30.17
C ALA A 456 14.71 7.39 -28.99
N GLY A 457 15.64 6.74 -28.27
CA GLY A 457 15.34 5.80 -27.18
C GLY A 457 16.28 5.94 -25.99
N GLN A 458 16.65 4.78 -25.45
CA GLN A 458 17.52 4.66 -24.29
C GLN A 458 18.69 3.72 -24.61
N SER A 459 19.89 4.06 -24.16
CA SER A 459 20.96 3.09 -24.00
C SER A 459 20.75 2.31 -22.70
N VAL A 460 20.90 0.99 -22.76
CA VAL A 460 20.73 0.07 -21.62
C VAL A 460 22.08 -0.57 -21.33
N GLY A 461 22.79 -0.08 -20.33
CA GLY A 461 24.16 -0.50 -20.02
C GLY A 461 24.24 -1.45 -18.83
N SER A 462 25.08 -2.49 -18.93
CA SER A 462 25.44 -3.31 -17.77
C SER A 462 26.26 -2.49 -16.78
N LYS A 463 25.86 -2.43 -15.52
CA LYS A 463 26.57 -1.68 -14.46
C LYS A 463 27.98 -2.23 -14.23
N ALA A 464 28.17 -3.54 -14.33
CA ALA A 464 29.46 -4.19 -14.06
C ALA A 464 30.51 -3.89 -15.13
N SER A 465 30.14 -3.87 -16.40
CA SER A 465 31.07 -3.66 -17.52
C SER A 465 31.03 -2.25 -18.08
N GLY A 466 29.99 -1.48 -17.81
CA GLY A 466 29.68 -0.21 -18.46
C GLY A 466 29.30 -0.35 -19.95
N GLN A 467 29.23 -1.59 -20.46
CA GLN A 467 28.95 -1.84 -21.87
C GLN A 467 27.44 -1.80 -22.14
N PRO A 468 27.01 -1.12 -23.21
CA PRO A 468 25.61 -1.09 -23.59
C PRO A 468 25.14 -2.42 -24.19
N LEU A 469 23.84 -2.65 -24.07
CA LEU A 469 23.10 -3.69 -24.77
C LEU A 469 23.00 -3.36 -26.27
N HIS A 470 23.23 -4.36 -27.11
CA HIS A 470 23.12 -4.24 -28.55
C HIS A 470 22.14 -5.25 -29.10
N ALA A 471 21.28 -4.80 -30.01
CA ALA A 471 20.47 -5.65 -30.86
C ALA A 471 21.32 -6.12 -32.07
N THR A 472 21.57 -7.42 -32.16
CA THR A 472 22.38 -7.99 -33.24
C THR A 472 21.51 -8.52 -34.37
N THR A 473 22.10 -8.73 -35.58
CA THR A 473 21.49 -9.48 -36.66
C THR A 473 21.91 -10.96 -36.64
N THR A 474 22.88 -11.32 -35.82
CA THR A 474 23.28 -12.71 -35.58
C THR A 474 22.15 -13.49 -34.92
N THR A 475 21.83 -14.67 -35.45
CA THR A 475 20.71 -15.49 -34.95
C THR A 475 21.20 -16.71 -34.16
N SER A 476 20.34 -17.18 -33.24
CA SER A 476 20.51 -18.48 -32.58
C SER A 476 20.28 -19.65 -33.54
N GLY A 477 20.53 -20.86 -33.04
CA GLY A 477 20.23 -22.09 -33.78
C GLY A 477 18.73 -22.26 -34.07
N GLN A 478 17.86 -21.56 -33.38
CA GLN A 478 16.39 -21.52 -33.61
C GLN A 478 15.95 -20.33 -34.49
N GLY A 479 16.90 -19.51 -34.95
CA GLY A 479 16.65 -18.40 -35.88
C GLY A 479 16.26 -17.07 -35.23
N HIS A 480 16.32 -16.97 -33.90
CA HIS A 480 16.03 -15.71 -33.18
C HIS A 480 17.26 -14.80 -33.17
N PRO A 481 17.12 -13.50 -33.52
CA PRO A 481 18.21 -12.54 -33.40
C PRO A 481 18.64 -12.36 -31.92
N LEU A 482 19.94 -12.29 -31.67
CA LEU A 482 20.51 -12.28 -30.32
C LEU A 482 20.68 -10.86 -29.75
N LEU A 483 20.88 -10.78 -28.46
CA LEU A 483 21.28 -9.58 -27.73
C LEU A 483 22.68 -9.80 -27.13
N CYS A 484 23.53 -8.78 -27.19
CA CYS A 484 24.84 -8.81 -26.56
C CYS A 484 25.20 -7.50 -25.86
N THR A 485 26.23 -7.52 -24.99
CA THR A 485 26.90 -6.31 -24.53
C THR A 485 28.28 -6.21 -25.14
N ARG A 486 28.67 -5.03 -25.60
CA ARG A 486 29.99 -4.73 -26.17
C ARG A 486 30.34 -3.26 -26.00
N ALA A 487 31.52 -2.83 -26.47
CA ALA A 487 31.90 -1.41 -26.48
C ALA A 487 30.89 -0.57 -27.28
N ALA A 488 30.63 0.64 -26.81
CA ALA A 488 29.67 1.55 -27.42
C ALA A 488 30.10 1.96 -28.82
N ASP A 489 29.24 1.75 -29.79
CA ASP A 489 29.43 2.18 -31.18
C ASP A 489 28.15 2.71 -31.86
N ASN A 490 26.99 2.44 -31.27
CA ASN A 490 25.63 2.72 -31.76
C ASN A 490 25.45 2.56 -33.26
N ALA A 491 26.17 1.61 -33.89
CA ALA A 491 26.10 1.37 -35.32
C ALA A 491 24.69 0.96 -35.73
N ALA A 492 24.11 1.69 -36.67
CA ALA A 492 22.74 1.49 -37.15
C ALA A 492 21.70 1.42 -36.01
N GLN A 493 21.84 2.28 -34.97
CA GLN A 493 20.96 2.33 -33.82
C GLN A 493 20.88 1.03 -33.00
N ALA A 494 21.93 0.23 -33.02
CA ALA A 494 21.94 -1.08 -32.36
C ALA A 494 21.85 -1.00 -30.81
N GLU A 495 22.20 0.16 -30.23
CA GLU A 495 22.17 0.45 -28.79
C GLU A 495 20.89 1.17 -28.35
N GLU A 496 20.00 1.53 -29.28
CA GLU A 496 18.79 2.28 -28.96
C GLU A 496 17.62 1.36 -28.70
N PHE A 497 17.07 1.46 -27.49
CA PHE A 497 15.90 0.69 -27.06
C PHE A 497 14.79 1.61 -26.57
N SER A 498 13.54 1.28 -26.91
CA SER A 498 12.37 1.86 -26.27
C SER A 498 11.97 1.05 -25.05
N VAL A 499 11.66 1.74 -23.95
CA VAL A 499 11.02 1.18 -22.75
C VAL A 499 9.56 1.56 -22.82
N THR A 500 8.70 0.60 -23.16
CA THR A 500 7.27 0.86 -23.36
C THR A 500 6.46 0.20 -22.25
N PRO A 501 5.72 0.97 -21.43
CA PRO A 501 4.80 0.41 -20.45
C PRO A 501 3.78 -0.53 -21.10
N VAL A 502 3.55 -1.69 -20.50
CA VAL A 502 2.65 -2.72 -21.05
C VAL A 502 1.19 -2.45 -20.79
N ASP A 503 0.90 -1.59 -19.85
CA ASP A 503 -0.48 -1.35 -19.45
C ASP A 503 -0.88 0.09 -19.76
N PRO A 504 -1.34 0.33 -21.00
CA PRO A 504 -1.76 1.64 -21.41
C PRO A 504 -3.24 1.80 -21.13
N VAL A 505 -3.64 2.01 -19.92
CA VAL A 505 -4.98 2.54 -19.75
C VAL A 505 -4.87 4.06 -19.71
N GLY A 506 -4.68 4.63 -20.85
CA GLY A 506 -5.21 5.91 -21.34
C GLY A 506 -4.83 7.18 -20.62
N ASP A 507 -3.83 7.20 -19.71
CA ASP A 507 -3.30 8.44 -19.15
C ASP A 507 -1.91 8.31 -18.52
N ASP A 508 -1.26 9.44 -18.29
CA ASP A 508 0.16 9.62 -18.02
C ASP A 508 0.71 8.90 -16.76
N PHE A 509 -0.09 8.19 -15.97
CA PHE A 509 0.32 7.63 -14.68
C PHE A 509 -0.30 6.27 -14.32
N GLY A 510 -1.00 5.64 -15.26
CA GLY A 510 -1.63 4.32 -15.07
C GLY A 510 -0.67 3.14 -15.14
N PHE A 511 0.57 3.26 -14.61
CA PHE A 511 1.58 2.21 -14.76
C PHE A 511 1.30 1.01 -13.85
N SER A 512 1.12 -0.16 -14.48
CA SER A 512 1.08 -1.45 -13.78
C SER A 512 2.43 -1.84 -13.17
N GLY A 513 3.52 -1.23 -13.68
CA GLY A 513 4.90 -1.56 -13.38
C GLY A 513 5.54 -2.50 -14.38
N TRP A 514 4.78 -3.05 -15.35
CA TRP A 514 5.33 -3.83 -16.46
C TRP A 514 5.73 -2.96 -17.63
N PHE A 515 6.78 -3.38 -18.33
CA PHE A 515 7.21 -2.76 -19.58
C PHE A 515 7.75 -3.81 -20.55
N THR A 516 7.90 -3.41 -21.82
CA THR A 516 8.69 -4.13 -22.82
C THR A 516 9.93 -3.32 -23.18
N LEU A 517 11.01 -4.02 -23.49
CA LEU A 517 12.25 -3.44 -23.98
C LEU A 517 12.38 -3.80 -25.48
N THR A 518 12.23 -2.84 -26.36
CA THR A 518 12.19 -3.05 -27.82
C THR A 518 13.33 -2.32 -28.50
N SER A 519 14.09 -3.01 -29.36
CA SER A 519 15.16 -2.40 -30.15
C SER A 519 14.57 -1.47 -31.22
N ILE A 520 15.09 -0.24 -31.29
CA ILE A 520 14.72 0.72 -32.33
C ILE A 520 15.23 0.24 -33.71
N ARG A 521 16.39 -0.42 -33.74
CA ARG A 521 16.98 -0.96 -34.95
C ARG A 521 16.12 -2.04 -35.65
N THR A 522 15.61 -3.00 -34.88
CA THR A 522 14.93 -4.18 -35.42
C THR A 522 13.42 -4.16 -35.24
N GLY A 523 12.91 -3.34 -34.35
CA GLY A 523 11.49 -3.35 -33.97
C GLY A 523 11.10 -4.57 -33.12
N LEU A 524 12.05 -5.45 -32.75
CA LEU A 524 11.81 -6.65 -31.96
C LEU A 524 12.14 -6.40 -30.50
N GLY A 525 11.39 -7.03 -29.60
CA GLY A 525 11.56 -6.88 -28.15
C GLY A 525 12.39 -7.99 -27.51
N ALA A 526 12.92 -7.70 -26.32
CA ALA A 526 13.64 -8.68 -25.51
C ALA A 526 12.67 -9.77 -25.01
N ALA A 527 12.97 -11.03 -25.29
CA ALA A 527 12.20 -12.20 -24.88
C ALA A 527 13.07 -13.17 -24.08
N PHE A 528 12.56 -13.60 -22.92
CA PHE A 528 13.19 -14.61 -22.06
C PHE A 528 12.78 -16.00 -22.55
N GLY A 529 13.62 -16.58 -23.40
CA GLY A 529 13.34 -17.82 -24.10
C GLY A 529 13.97 -19.05 -23.46
N THR A 530 13.62 -20.20 -23.98
CA THR A 530 14.22 -21.50 -23.62
C THR A 530 15.34 -21.94 -24.56
N ASP A 531 15.67 -21.13 -25.58
CA ASP A 531 16.74 -21.41 -26.53
C ASP A 531 18.10 -21.38 -25.80
N PRO A 532 18.85 -22.51 -25.72
CA PRO A 532 20.07 -22.55 -24.93
C PRO A 532 21.27 -21.95 -25.66
N THR A 533 22.20 -21.38 -24.88
CA THR A 533 23.55 -21.04 -25.34
C THR A 533 24.37 -22.30 -25.66
N ALA A 534 25.57 -22.14 -26.15
CA ALA A 534 26.51 -23.24 -26.37
C ALA A 534 26.81 -24.04 -25.10
N THR A 535 26.71 -23.43 -23.90
CA THR A 535 26.90 -24.11 -22.61
C THR A 535 25.60 -24.49 -21.92
N GLY A 536 24.44 -24.36 -22.59
CA GLY A 536 23.15 -24.77 -22.08
C GLY A 536 22.41 -23.74 -21.21
N LYS A 537 22.88 -22.48 -21.14
CA LYS A 537 22.17 -21.41 -20.42
C LYS A 537 21.02 -20.86 -21.24
N PRO A 538 19.88 -20.52 -20.64
CA PRO A 538 18.75 -19.94 -21.38
C PRO A 538 19.07 -18.51 -21.86
N ARG A 539 18.78 -18.24 -23.12
CA ARG A 539 19.07 -16.96 -23.79
C ARG A 539 17.96 -15.94 -23.59
N VAL A 540 18.36 -14.66 -23.58
CA VAL A 540 17.47 -13.56 -23.94
C VAL A 540 17.74 -13.18 -25.39
N HIS A 541 16.69 -13.24 -26.21
CA HIS A 541 16.78 -12.97 -27.64
C HIS A 541 15.75 -11.92 -28.06
N GLN A 542 15.75 -11.52 -29.32
CA GLN A 542 14.78 -10.58 -29.88
C GLN A 542 13.59 -11.34 -30.48
N ASP A 543 12.36 -10.95 -30.16
CA ASP A 543 11.12 -11.58 -30.62
C ASP A 543 10.03 -10.53 -30.91
N ALA A 544 9.09 -10.88 -31.79
CA ALA A 544 7.90 -10.08 -32.03
C ALA A 544 6.92 -10.07 -30.84
N ASN A 545 7.01 -11.09 -29.98
CA ASN A 545 6.24 -11.21 -28.74
C ASN A 545 7.17 -11.05 -27.52
N PRO A 546 7.55 -9.84 -27.15
CA PRO A 546 8.49 -9.61 -26.06
C PRO A 546 7.93 -10.03 -24.71
N SER A 547 8.84 -10.41 -23.81
CA SER A 547 8.49 -10.64 -22.39
C SER A 547 7.96 -9.37 -21.74
N LYS A 548 7.02 -9.54 -20.80
CA LYS A 548 6.66 -8.50 -19.84
C LYS A 548 7.74 -8.42 -18.78
N LEU A 549 8.37 -7.27 -18.66
CA LEU A 549 9.50 -7.01 -17.78
C LEU A 549 9.10 -6.04 -16.66
N TYR A 550 9.82 -6.08 -15.55
CA TYR A 550 9.69 -5.09 -14.49
C TYR A 550 11.04 -4.83 -13.81
N PHE A 551 11.20 -3.62 -13.25
CA PHE A 551 12.36 -3.26 -12.42
C PHE A 551 12.22 -3.80 -10.99
N SER A 552 13.33 -4.19 -10.40
CA SER A 552 13.35 -4.63 -9.00
C SER A 552 14.68 -4.32 -8.30
#